data_24fa08843d9b3e0820281b4377861364
#
_entry.id   24fa08843d9b3e0820281b4377861364
#
_cell.length_a   1.000
_cell.length_b   1.000
_cell.length_c   1.000
_cell.angle_alpha   90.00
_cell.angle_beta   90.00
_cell.angle_gamma   90.00
#
_symmetry.space_group_name_H-M   'P 1'
#
loop_
_entity.id
_entity.type
_entity.pdbx_description
1 polymer ?
#
loop_
_entity_poly.entity_id
_entity_poly.type
_entity_poly.pdbx_seq_one_letter_code
_entity_poly.pdbx_strand_id
1 'polypeptide(L)'
;RSDGVHWVTEQGEAYVPGVSFHKDGAVEHWFKYERPKVFQDEKGRAVQMNFAVIDTIKWNDLPNDKHSSKNISIPLNKGMLLSVLNEEEITPSTRTIEVKIAAESGFNPQTDVDVKSLRFGSFTEVNFGRGCKPVKTKVSGKDLIVVFKAKGSGITSDEFAPKMIGKDKKGNMLYGYARLPYVNYRPALLSARRPLFDKEKGGLK
;
A
#
# COMPACT_ATOMS: atom_id res chain seq x y z
N ARG A 1 -6.45 9.41 -8.76
CA ARG A 1 -7.12 10.48 -7.99
C ARG A 1 -8.07 9.89 -6.94
N SER A 2 -8.37 10.66 -5.91
CA SER A 2 -9.20 10.23 -4.77
C SER A 2 -10.70 10.20 -5.03
N ASP A 3 -11.15 10.70 -6.20
CA ASP A 3 -12.57 10.88 -6.52
C ASP A 3 -13.24 9.64 -7.14
N GLY A 4 -12.46 8.64 -7.53
CA GLY A 4 -12.96 7.41 -8.18
C GLY A 4 -13.56 7.61 -9.58
N VAL A 5 -13.39 8.80 -10.15
CA VAL A 5 -13.92 9.19 -11.47
C VAL A 5 -12.77 9.43 -12.46
N HIS A 6 -11.75 10.13 -12.01
CA HIS A 6 -10.57 10.42 -12.81
C HIS A 6 -9.48 9.38 -12.55
N TRP A 7 -9.04 8.72 -13.59
CA TRP A 7 -8.03 7.68 -13.55
C TRP A 7 -6.76 8.16 -14.23
N VAL A 8 -5.64 7.89 -13.62
CA VAL A 8 -4.29 8.11 -14.19
C VAL A 8 -3.62 6.77 -14.33
N THR A 9 -3.10 6.48 -15.49
CA THR A 9 -2.27 5.29 -15.72
C THR A 9 -0.83 5.64 -15.38
N GLU A 10 -0.31 4.99 -14.35
CA GLU A 10 1.11 5.11 -14.01
C GLU A 10 1.95 4.23 -14.93
N GLN A 11 3.20 4.62 -15.11
CA GLN A 11 4.17 3.84 -15.87
C GLN A 11 4.64 2.63 -15.05
N GLY A 12 4.78 1.49 -15.74
CA GLY A 12 5.26 0.26 -15.13
C GLY A 12 4.15 -0.74 -14.83
N GLU A 13 4.57 -1.91 -14.42
CA GLU A 13 3.69 -3.03 -14.09
C GLU A 13 3.45 -3.10 -12.59
N ALA A 14 2.20 -3.24 -12.17
CA ALA A 14 1.85 -3.41 -10.77
C ALA A 14 2.29 -4.80 -10.24
N TYR A 15 2.30 -5.80 -11.11
CA TYR A 15 2.80 -7.15 -10.87
C TYR A 15 3.11 -7.83 -12.21
N VAL A 16 4.02 -8.77 -12.18
CA VAL A 16 4.39 -9.57 -13.36
C VAL A 16 3.92 -11.01 -13.13
N PRO A 17 3.11 -11.58 -14.03
CA PRO A 17 2.80 -13.01 -13.97
C PRO A 17 4.09 -13.81 -14.18
N GLY A 18 4.21 -14.92 -13.48
CA GLY A 18 5.41 -15.73 -13.62
C GLY A 18 5.60 -16.69 -12.44
N VAL A 19 6.63 -16.48 -11.64
CA VAL A 19 7.06 -17.42 -10.62
C VAL A 19 6.50 -17.04 -9.26
N SER A 20 5.89 -18.00 -8.57
CA SER A 20 5.54 -17.92 -7.15
C SER A 20 6.46 -18.79 -6.31
N PHE A 21 7.00 -18.22 -5.23
CA PHE A 21 7.76 -18.93 -4.21
C PHE A 21 6.86 -19.19 -3.01
N HIS A 22 6.71 -20.45 -2.67
CA HIS A 22 5.91 -20.90 -1.53
C HIS A 22 6.77 -21.01 -0.26
N LYS A 23 6.12 -20.96 0.91
CA LYS A 23 6.83 -21.07 2.20
C LYS A 23 7.56 -22.39 2.43
N ASP A 24 7.08 -23.45 1.81
CA ASP A 24 7.69 -24.79 1.83
C ASP A 24 8.85 -24.97 0.85
N GLY A 25 9.18 -23.90 0.10
CA GLY A 25 10.23 -23.90 -0.91
C GLY A 25 9.78 -24.35 -2.29
N ALA A 26 8.52 -24.73 -2.46
CA ALA A 26 7.99 -25.03 -3.78
C ALA A 26 8.01 -23.78 -4.67
N VAL A 27 8.25 -23.98 -5.96
CA VAL A 27 8.27 -22.94 -6.98
C VAL A 27 7.27 -23.32 -8.06
N GLU A 28 6.32 -22.45 -8.31
CA GLU A 28 5.33 -22.64 -9.36
C GLU A 28 5.40 -21.55 -10.41
N HIS A 29 5.23 -21.96 -11.66
CA HIS A 29 5.17 -21.07 -12.81
C HIS A 29 3.71 -20.92 -13.24
N TRP A 30 3.25 -19.67 -13.30
CA TRP A 30 1.89 -19.34 -13.70
C TRP A 30 1.89 -18.72 -15.09
N PHE A 31 1.05 -19.25 -15.95
CA PHE A 31 0.82 -18.67 -17.28
C PHE A 31 0.10 -17.31 -17.15
N LYS A 32 -0.79 -17.17 -16.16
CA LYS A 32 -1.63 -15.99 -16.02
C LYS A 32 -1.96 -15.68 -14.56
N TYR A 33 -1.91 -14.39 -14.22
CA TYR A 33 -2.48 -13.81 -13.02
C TYR A 33 -3.66 -12.93 -13.41
N GLU A 34 -4.81 -13.14 -12.79
CA GLU A 34 -6.02 -12.36 -13.05
C GLU A 34 -6.70 -11.92 -11.75
N ARG A 35 -7.57 -10.93 -11.90
CA ARG A 35 -8.50 -10.49 -10.85
C ARG A 35 -7.80 -10.20 -9.51
N PRO A 36 -6.80 -9.32 -9.50
CA PRO A 36 -6.13 -8.95 -8.26
C PRO A 36 -7.13 -8.39 -7.27
N LYS A 37 -7.06 -8.87 -6.03
CA LYS A 37 -7.85 -8.34 -4.93
C LYS A 37 -6.95 -8.08 -3.73
N VAL A 38 -6.93 -6.82 -3.26
CA VAL A 38 -6.18 -6.42 -2.08
C VAL A 38 -7.08 -6.51 -0.86
N PHE A 39 -6.58 -7.14 0.19
CA PHE A 39 -7.19 -7.12 1.52
C PHE A 39 -6.44 -6.11 2.39
N GLN A 40 -7.20 -5.40 3.19
CA GLN A 40 -6.69 -4.35 4.07
C GLN A 40 -6.94 -4.72 5.53
N ASP A 41 -6.05 -4.26 6.41
CA ASP A 41 -6.28 -4.30 7.85
C ASP A 41 -7.31 -3.23 8.28
N GLU A 42 -7.64 -3.20 9.57
CA GLU A 42 -8.59 -2.24 10.16
C GLU A 42 -8.16 -0.77 9.97
N LYS A 43 -6.89 -0.54 9.68
CA LYS A 43 -6.30 0.79 9.45
C LYS A 43 -6.16 1.14 7.98
N GLY A 44 -6.67 0.27 7.08
CA GLY A 44 -6.68 0.49 5.65
C GLY A 44 -5.36 0.17 4.94
N ARG A 45 -4.42 -0.51 5.58
CA ARG A 45 -3.16 -0.93 4.95
C ARG A 45 -3.33 -2.25 4.23
N ALA A 46 -2.75 -2.37 3.04
CA ALA A 46 -2.70 -3.63 2.32
C ALA A 46 -1.89 -4.67 3.11
N VAL A 47 -2.47 -5.84 3.36
CA VAL A 47 -1.84 -6.93 4.11
C VAL A 47 -1.80 -8.24 3.34
N GLN A 48 -2.60 -8.36 2.28
CA GLN A 48 -2.66 -9.54 1.45
C GLN A 48 -3.15 -9.19 0.06
N MET A 49 -2.66 -9.89 -0.94
CA MET A 49 -3.11 -9.80 -2.31
C MET A 49 -3.49 -11.17 -2.83
N ASN A 50 -4.68 -11.28 -3.40
CA ASN A 50 -5.17 -12.53 -3.98
C ASN A 50 -5.27 -12.41 -5.50
N PHE A 51 -5.02 -13.53 -6.17
CA PHE A 51 -5.15 -13.65 -7.61
C PHE A 51 -5.87 -14.94 -7.98
N ALA A 52 -6.60 -14.91 -9.08
CA ALA A 52 -6.93 -16.11 -9.83
C ALA A 52 -5.76 -16.42 -10.75
N VAL A 53 -5.26 -17.64 -10.72
CA VAL A 53 -4.08 -18.06 -11.50
C VAL A 53 -4.37 -19.34 -12.26
N ILE A 54 -3.64 -19.53 -13.35
CA ILE A 54 -3.64 -20.76 -14.13
C ILE A 54 -2.23 -21.00 -14.68
N ASP A 55 -1.79 -22.23 -14.73
CA ASP A 55 -0.47 -22.64 -15.20
C ASP A 55 -0.42 -22.95 -16.70
N THR A 56 -1.57 -22.96 -17.37
CA THR A 56 -1.70 -23.22 -18.80
C THR A 56 -2.71 -22.29 -19.46
N ILE A 57 -2.94 -22.43 -20.75
CA ILE A 57 -3.97 -21.69 -21.46
C ILE A 57 -5.37 -22.17 -21.03
N LYS A 58 -6.34 -21.25 -21.00
CA LYS A 58 -7.70 -21.51 -20.49
C LYS A 58 -8.40 -22.70 -21.12
N TRP A 59 -8.14 -22.99 -22.38
CA TRP A 59 -8.75 -24.12 -23.09
C TRP A 59 -8.29 -25.48 -22.56
N ASN A 60 -7.19 -25.53 -21.81
CA ASN A 60 -6.67 -26.72 -21.16
C ASN A 60 -7.03 -26.74 -19.65
N ASP A 61 -7.89 -25.83 -19.20
CA ASP A 61 -8.38 -25.79 -17.82
C ASP A 61 -9.45 -26.86 -17.61
N LEU A 62 -9.03 -28.01 -17.14
CA LEU A 62 -9.91 -29.14 -16.89
C LEU A 62 -10.24 -29.26 -15.40
N PRO A 63 -11.51 -29.47 -15.02
CA PRO A 63 -11.88 -29.72 -13.63
C PRO A 63 -11.11 -30.91 -13.04
N ASN A 64 -10.61 -30.73 -11.83
CA ASN A 64 -9.84 -31.75 -11.09
C ASN A 64 -8.52 -32.19 -11.76
N ASP A 65 -8.01 -31.41 -12.68
CA ASP A 65 -6.71 -31.59 -13.30
C ASP A 65 -5.63 -30.74 -12.58
N LYS A 66 -4.37 -31.13 -12.77
CA LYS A 66 -3.21 -30.34 -12.35
C LYS A 66 -3.12 -28.94 -13.00
N HIS A 67 -3.77 -28.78 -14.16
CA HIS A 67 -3.84 -27.53 -14.93
C HIS A 67 -5.07 -26.68 -14.62
N SER A 68 -5.88 -27.02 -13.62
CA SER A 68 -7.05 -26.24 -13.26
C SER A 68 -6.70 -24.86 -12.72
N SER A 69 -7.63 -23.91 -12.92
CA SER A 69 -7.54 -22.58 -12.32
C SER A 69 -7.54 -22.66 -10.79
N LYS A 70 -6.70 -21.85 -10.18
CA LYS A 70 -6.52 -21.80 -8.72
C LYS A 70 -6.60 -20.37 -8.21
N ASN A 71 -6.80 -20.24 -6.91
CA ASN A 71 -6.63 -18.96 -6.22
C ASN A 71 -5.38 -19.03 -5.35
N ILE A 72 -4.55 -18.01 -5.46
CA ILE A 72 -3.39 -17.83 -4.58
C ILE A 72 -3.55 -16.60 -3.71
N SER A 73 -2.98 -16.67 -2.52
CA SER A 73 -2.93 -15.59 -1.57
C SER A 73 -1.49 -15.24 -1.26
N ILE A 74 -1.12 -14.00 -1.50
CA ILE A 74 0.23 -13.50 -1.27
C ILE A 74 0.17 -12.57 -0.05
N PRO A 75 0.76 -12.93 1.09
CA PRO A 75 0.86 -12.03 2.23
C PRO A 75 1.80 -10.88 1.87
N LEU A 76 1.41 -9.67 2.25
CA LEU A 76 2.21 -8.48 2.05
C LEU A 76 2.89 -8.06 3.36
N ASN A 77 4.09 -7.53 3.26
CA ASN A 77 4.73 -6.91 4.41
C ASN A 77 3.88 -5.72 4.89
N LYS A 78 3.65 -5.66 6.19
CA LYS A 78 2.85 -4.59 6.79
C LYS A 78 3.62 -3.26 6.73
N GLY A 79 3.05 -2.26 6.07
CA GLY A 79 3.60 -0.91 6.03
C GLY A 79 3.48 -0.19 7.37
N MET A 80 4.35 0.79 7.62
CA MET A 80 4.24 1.71 8.76
C MET A 80 2.92 2.49 8.71
N LEU A 81 2.34 2.75 9.87
CA LEU A 81 1.19 3.63 9.98
C LEU A 81 1.69 5.09 10.04
N LEU A 82 1.42 5.84 8.99
CA LEU A 82 1.92 7.20 8.81
C LEU A 82 0.79 8.24 8.85
N SER A 83 1.10 9.42 9.37
CA SER A 83 0.23 10.59 9.30
C SER A 83 1.07 11.82 8.95
N VAL A 84 0.70 12.54 7.88
CA VAL A 84 1.23 13.88 7.60
C VAL A 84 0.54 14.86 8.54
N LEU A 85 1.32 15.70 9.20
CA LEU A 85 0.82 16.67 10.17
C LEU A 85 0.69 18.09 9.62
N ASN A 86 1.10 18.33 8.38
CA ASN A 86 0.86 19.60 7.70
C ASN A 86 -0.62 19.70 7.33
N GLU A 87 -1.34 20.61 7.95
CA GLU A 87 -2.77 20.86 7.66
C GLU A 87 -2.96 21.61 6.35
N GLU A 88 -2.01 22.49 6.01
CA GLU A 88 -2.01 23.24 4.76
C GLU A 88 -1.40 22.44 3.61
N GLU A 89 -1.79 22.77 2.40
CA GLU A 89 -1.28 22.15 1.19
C GLU A 89 0.25 22.27 1.09
N ILE A 90 0.90 21.15 0.75
CA ILE A 90 2.33 21.13 0.50
C ILE A 90 2.58 21.68 -0.89
N THR A 91 3.23 22.84 -0.93
CA THR A 91 3.56 23.58 -2.14
C THR A 91 5.08 23.73 -2.30
N PRO A 92 5.59 24.24 -3.42
CA PRO A 92 7.02 24.52 -3.57
C PRO A 92 7.59 25.50 -2.53
N SER A 93 6.76 26.32 -1.88
CA SER A 93 7.14 27.24 -0.81
C SER A 93 7.19 26.58 0.56
N THR A 94 6.63 25.38 0.72
CA THR A 94 6.67 24.63 1.98
C THR A 94 8.12 24.32 2.35
N ARG A 95 8.51 24.67 3.58
CA ARG A 95 9.89 24.46 4.05
C ARG A 95 10.11 23.08 4.62
N THR A 96 9.15 22.59 5.39
CA THR A 96 9.25 21.29 6.09
C THR A 96 7.95 20.51 6.01
N ILE A 97 8.09 19.18 6.02
CA ILE A 97 6.97 18.25 6.11
C ILE A 97 7.16 17.44 7.40
N GLU A 98 6.15 17.42 8.25
CA GLU A 98 6.14 16.64 9.48
C GLU A 98 5.34 15.36 9.27
N VAL A 99 5.97 14.22 9.50
CA VAL A 99 5.33 12.91 9.36
C VAL A 99 5.44 12.15 10.66
N LYS A 100 4.31 11.76 11.21
CA LYS A 100 4.23 10.90 12.39
C LYS A 100 4.27 9.44 11.96
N ILE A 101 5.14 8.66 12.58
CA ILE A 101 5.21 7.21 12.51
C ILE A 101 4.62 6.68 13.81
N ALA A 102 3.50 5.98 13.72
CA ALA A 102 2.83 5.44 14.89
C ALA A 102 3.57 4.21 15.44
N ALA A 103 3.63 4.12 16.76
CA ALA A 103 4.02 2.88 17.44
C ALA A 103 2.89 1.85 17.37
N GLU A 104 3.27 0.59 17.22
CA GLU A 104 2.35 -0.54 17.18
C GLU A 104 2.89 -1.70 17.99
N SER A 105 2.08 -2.72 18.24
CA SER A 105 2.55 -3.95 18.87
C SER A 105 3.70 -4.56 18.06
N GLY A 106 4.85 -4.74 18.68
CA GLY A 106 6.06 -5.27 18.05
C GLY A 106 6.86 -4.26 17.21
N PHE A 107 6.48 -2.97 17.20
CA PHE A 107 7.20 -1.92 16.48
C PHE A 107 7.22 -0.61 17.28
N ASN A 108 8.41 -0.21 17.70
CA ASN A 108 8.65 1.07 18.35
C ASN A 108 9.49 1.99 17.43
N PRO A 109 8.86 2.99 16.78
CA PRO A 109 9.57 3.82 15.79
C PRO A 109 10.73 4.62 16.39
N GLN A 110 10.73 4.88 17.70
CA GLN A 110 11.81 5.64 18.36
C GLN A 110 13.10 4.81 18.49
N THR A 111 12.97 3.49 18.62
CA THR A 111 14.11 2.58 18.78
C THR A 111 14.44 1.79 17.53
N ASP A 112 13.44 1.47 16.72
CA ASP A 112 13.60 0.50 15.64
C ASP A 112 13.98 1.16 14.31
N VAL A 113 13.57 2.41 14.08
CA VAL A 113 13.82 3.10 12.80
C VAL A 113 15.24 3.65 12.70
N ASP A 114 15.93 3.35 11.61
CA ASP A 114 17.11 4.11 11.19
C ASP A 114 16.66 5.39 10.47
N VAL A 115 16.55 6.46 11.25
CA VAL A 115 16.04 7.76 10.77
C VAL A 115 16.83 8.30 9.57
N LYS A 116 18.15 8.07 9.52
CA LYS A 116 19.01 8.58 8.43
C LYS A 116 18.69 7.92 7.08
N SER A 117 18.19 6.70 7.12
CA SER A 117 17.79 5.95 5.92
C SER A 117 16.48 6.42 5.30
N LEU A 118 15.65 7.14 6.06
CA LEU A 118 14.31 7.52 5.61
C LEU A 118 14.33 8.47 4.41
N ARG A 119 13.39 8.22 3.49
CA ARG A 119 13.04 9.12 2.38
C ARG A 119 11.53 9.26 2.35
N PHE A 120 11.04 10.48 2.10
CA PHE A 120 9.62 10.78 2.05
C PHE A 120 9.30 11.67 0.84
N GLY A 121 8.16 11.46 0.21
CA GLY A 121 7.73 12.26 -0.92
C GLY A 121 6.73 11.56 -1.80
N SER A 122 6.57 12.05 -3.03
CA SER A 122 5.75 11.41 -4.03
C SER A 122 6.25 10.00 -4.31
N PHE A 123 5.32 9.16 -4.74
CA PHE A 123 5.61 7.79 -5.15
C PHE A 123 6.79 7.72 -6.15
N THR A 124 6.76 8.57 -7.17
CA THR A 124 7.81 8.61 -8.19
C THR A 124 9.18 8.96 -7.61
N GLU A 125 9.27 10.02 -6.79
CA GLU A 125 10.56 10.40 -6.20
C GLU A 125 11.13 9.30 -5.32
N VAL A 126 10.31 8.74 -4.43
CA VAL A 126 10.76 7.76 -3.45
C VAL A 126 11.13 6.42 -4.10
N ASN A 127 10.39 5.95 -5.10
CA ASN A 127 10.69 4.70 -5.78
C ASN A 127 12.00 4.72 -6.58
N PHE A 128 12.40 5.90 -7.06
CA PHE A 128 13.70 6.08 -7.73
C PHE A 128 14.84 6.46 -6.76
N GLY A 129 14.67 6.22 -5.46
CA GLY A 129 15.70 6.46 -4.46
C GLY A 129 15.90 7.93 -4.10
N ARG A 130 15.03 8.81 -4.59
CA ARG A 130 15.00 10.24 -4.27
C ARG A 130 14.06 10.53 -3.10
N GLY A 131 13.48 11.70 -3.05
CA GLY A 131 12.62 12.16 -1.98
C GLY A 131 13.38 12.96 -0.92
N CYS A 132 12.63 13.61 -0.05
CA CYS A 132 13.20 14.47 0.97
C CYS A 132 13.82 13.67 2.13
N LYS A 133 14.87 14.28 2.71
CA LYS A 133 15.64 13.69 3.83
C LYS A 133 15.17 14.25 5.17
N PRO A 134 15.23 13.45 6.23
CA PRO A 134 14.94 13.93 7.59
C PRO A 134 15.98 14.98 8.03
N VAL A 135 15.51 15.99 8.77
CA VAL A 135 16.37 17.03 9.36
C VAL A 135 16.33 17.00 10.89
N LYS A 136 15.24 16.55 11.48
CA LYS A 136 15.13 16.36 12.94
C LYS A 136 13.99 15.40 13.26
N THR A 137 13.96 14.95 14.50
CA THR A 137 12.88 14.14 15.06
C THR A 137 12.32 14.76 16.31
N LYS A 138 11.08 14.44 16.63
CA LYS A 138 10.39 14.79 17.88
C LYS A 138 9.70 13.54 18.41
N VAL A 139 9.61 13.39 19.70
CA VAL A 139 8.87 12.33 20.37
C VAL A 139 7.43 12.80 20.63
N SER A 140 6.44 11.96 20.38
CA SER A 140 5.04 12.20 20.69
C SER A 140 4.43 10.97 21.35
N GLY A 141 4.51 10.89 22.66
CA GLY A 141 4.17 9.68 23.40
C GLY A 141 5.08 8.51 22.99
N LYS A 142 4.48 7.47 22.43
CA LYS A 142 5.20 6.31 21.86
C LYS A 142 5.57 6.50 20.39
N ASP A 143 4.97 7.49 19.72
CA ASP A 143 5.16 7.75 18.30
C ASP A 143 6.44 8.54 18.04
N LEU A 144 6.92 8.51 16.80
CA LEU A 144 8.04 9.31 16.32
C LEU A 144 7.54 10.28 15.24
N ILE A 145 7.77 11.57 15.43
CA ILE A 145 7.56 12.57 14.40
C ILE A 145 8.90 12.83 13.72
N VAL A 146 8.94 12.65 12.42
CA VAL A 146 10.11 12.94 11.58
C VAL A 146 9.83 14.19 10.78
N VAL A 147 10.71 15.17 10.87
CA VAL A 147 10.64 16.41 10.11
C VAL A 147 11.56 16.30 8.92
N PHE A 148 11.00 16.45 7.73
CA PHE A 148 11.72 16.42 6.46
C PHE A 148 11.86 17.82 5.89
N LYS A 149 12.97 18.08 5.16
CA LYS A 149 13.09 19.26 4.33
C LYS A 149 12.23 19.04 3.08
N ALA A 150 11.20 19.86 2.87
CA ALA A 150 10.20 19.62 1.81
C ALA A 150 10.77 19.66 0.38
N LYS A 151 11.88 20.34 0.16
CA LYS A 151 12.56 20.37 -1.14
C LYS A 151 12.93 18.97 -1.61
N GLY A 152 12.46 18.60 -2.79
CA GLY A 152 12.69 17.28 -3.39
C GLY A 152 11.65 16.23 -2.98
N SER A 153 10.55 16.61 -2.33
CA SER A 153 9.45 15.70 -2.03
C SER A 153 8.70 15.25 -3.29
N GLY A 154 8.66 16.07 -4.34
CA GLY A 154 7.86 15.82 -5.54
C GLY A 154 6.36 15.78 -5.32
N ILE A 155 5.89 16.17 -4.12
CA ILE A 155 4.46 16.21 -3.80
C ILE A 155 3.82 17.39 -4.56
N THR A 156 2.76 17.09 -5.29
CA THR A 156 1.93 18.04 -6.02
C THR A 156 0.50 18.00 -5.53
N SER A 157 -0.35 18.91 -6.01
CA SER A 157 -1.80 18.90 -5.73
C SER A 157 -2.50 17.61 -6.16
N ASP A 158 -1.91 16.87 -7.09
CA ASP A 158 -2.46 15.60 -7.58
C ASP A 158 -1.96 14.38 -6.80
N GLU A 159 -1.05 14.57 -5.83
CA GLU A 159 -0.54 13.47 -5.03
C GLU A 159 -1.65 12.82 -4.20
N PHE A 160 -1.81 11.52 -4.39
CA PHE A 160 -2.84 10.75 -3.68
C PHE A 160 -2.38 10.33 -2.29
N ALA A 161 -1.18 9.77 -2.19
CA ALA A 161 -0.66 9.25 -0.94
C ALA A 161 0.88 9.23 -1.00
N PRO A 162 1.56 10.22 -0.43
CA PRO A 162 3.00 10.23 -0.40
C PRO A 162 3.54 9.01 0.34
N LYS A 163 4.71 8.58 -0.08
CA LYS A 163 5.38 7.37 0.36
C LYS A 163 6.56 7.68 1.26
N MET A 164 6.77 6.85 2.27
CA MET A 164 8.00 6.77 3.04
C MET A 164 8.66 5.43 2.80
N ILE A 165 9.97 5.41 2.62
CA ILE A 165 10.79 4.19 2.67
C ILE A 165 12.00 4.45 3.55
N GLY A 166 12.58 3.37 4.03
CA GLY A 166 13.81 3.37 4.81
C GLY A 166 14.14 1.99 5.32
N LYS A 167 14.91 1.94 6.40
CA LYS A 167 15.31 0.69 7.04
C LYS A 167 15.07 0.77 8.54
N ASP A 168 14.87 -0.37 9.16
CA ASP A 168 15.04 -0.49 10.60
C ASP A 168 16.54 -0.61 10.94
N LYS A 169 16.89 -0.57 12.24
CA LYS A 169 18.27 -0.70 12.71
C LYS A 169 18.88 -2.08 12.44
N LYS A 170 18.09 -3.06 12.07
CA LYS A 170 18.53 -4.42 11.65
C LYS A 170 18.75 -4.50 10.15
N GLY A 171 18.46 -3.45 9.39
CA GLY A 171 18.62 -3.40 7.94
C GLY A 171 17.40 -3.84 7.14
N ASN A 172 16.31 -4.24 7.79
CA ASN A 172 15.08 -4.62 7.10
C ASN A 172 14.40 -3.39 6.48
N MET A 173 13.79 -3.58 5.31
CA MET A 173 13.07 -2.51 4.64
C MET A 173 11.82 -2.10 5.42
N LEU A 174 11.66 -0.81 5.60
CA LEU A 174 10.45 -0.16 6.10
C LEU A 174 9.82 0.65 4.96
N TYR A 175 8.49 0.62 4.89
CA TYR A 175 7.75 1.47 3.98
C TYR A 175 6.39 1.85 4.58
N GLY A 176 5.77 2.87 4.03
CA GLY A 176 4.42 3.27 4.39
C GLY A 176 3.90 4.34 3.45
N TYR A 177 2.59 4.49 3.44
CA TYR A 177 1.90 5.56 2.71
C TYR A 177 1.12 6.40 3.69
N ALA A 178 1.08 7.70 3.46
CA ALA A 178 0.32 8.62 4.29
C ALA A 178 -0.77 9.31 3.47
N ARG A 179 -1.91 9.57 4.10
CA ARG A 179 -2.90 10.49 3.54
C ARG A 179 -2.48 11.93 3.82
N LEU A 180 -2.79 12.81 2.87
CA LEU A 180 -2.59 14.25 3.03
C LEU A 180 -3.84 14.85 3.68
N PRO A 181 -3.75 15.57 4.80
CA PRO A 181 -4.93 16.05 5.54
C PRO A 181 -5.86 16.95 4.73
N TYR A 182 -5.29 17.70 3.79
CA TYR A 182 -6.02 18.64 2.92
C TYR A 182 -6.61 18.00 1.65
N VAL A 183 -6.37 16.71 1.39
CA VAL A 183 -6.95 16.00 0.25
C VAL A 183 -8.28 15.38 0.66
N ASN A 184 -9.34 15.72 -0.06
CA ASN A 184 -10.64 15.12 0.18
C ASN A 184 -10.71 13.70 -0.40
N TYR A 185 -10.39 12.72 0.43
CA TYR A 185 -10.59 11.32 0.09
C TYR A 185 -12.07 10.98 0.20
N ARG A 186 -12.62 10.33 -0.84
CA ARG A 186 -13.93 9.70 -0.65
C ARG A 186 -13.81 8.72 0.51
N PRO A 187 -14.73 8.76 1.49
CA PRO A 187 -14.81 7.69 2.47
C PRO A 187 -14.86 6.40 1.66
N ALA A 188 -13.99 5.44 1.99
CA ALA A 188 -14.16 4.09 1.50
C ALA A 188 -15.64 3.80 1.73
N LEU A 189 -16.39 3.57 0.67
CA LEU A 189 -17.73 3.03 0.80
C LEU A 189 -17.48 1.78 1.62
N LEU A 190 -17.72 1.89 2.92
CA LEU A 190 -17.92 0.73 3.77
C LEU A 190 -18.88 -0.06 2.93
N SER A 191 -18.39 -1.16 2.36
CA SER A 191 -19.16 -1.96 1.44
C SER A 191 -20.50 -2.11 2.11
N ALA A 192 -21.49 -1.36 1.61
CA ALA A 192 -22.84 -1.65 1.96
C ALA A 192 -22.89 -3.14 1.65
N ARG A 193 -22.92 -3.95 2.71
CA ARG A 193 -23.22 -5.35 2.58
C ARG A 193 -24.54 -5.32 1.86
N ARG A 194 -24.51 -5.42 0.54
CA ARG A 194 -25.70 -5.85 -0.18
C ARG A 194 -26.01 -7.17 0.48
N PRO A 195 -27.14 -7.31 1.16
CA PRO A 195 -27.54 -8.60 1.64
C PRO A 195 -27.46 -9.50 0.40
N LEU A 196 -26.59 -10.49 0.45
CA LEU A 196 -26.51 -11.53 -0.54
C LEU A 196 -27.87 -12.23 -0.47
N PHE A 197 -28.71 -11.92 -1.46
CA PHE A 197 -30.00 -12.54 -1.68
C PHE A 197 -31.06 -12.30 -0.59
N ASP A 198 -31.94 -11.36 -0.83
CA ASP A 198 -33.29 -11.39 -0.30
C ASP A 198 -34.02 -12.63 -0.89
N LYS A 199 -33.94 -13.74 -0.15
CA LYS A 199 -34.63 -15.00 -0.45
C LYS A 199 -36.07 -14.93 0.05
N GLU A 200 -36.79 -13.84 -0.24
CA GLU A 200 -38.22 -13.82 0.01
C GLU A 200 -38.93 -12.97 -1.04
N LYS A 201 -39.35 -13.62 -2.10
CA LYS A 201 -40.61 -13.43 -2.83
C LYS A 201 -40.58 -14.22 -4.14
N GLY A 202 -40.67 -15.51 -4.01
CA GLY A 202 -41.00 -16.41 -5.10
C GLY A 202 -42.23 -17.24 -4.74
N GLY A 203 -43.34 -16.59 -4.54
CA GLY A 203 -44.65 -17.27 -4.52
C GLY A 203 -45.14 -17.46 -5.94
N LEU A 204 -45.09 -18.69 -6.41
CA LEU A 204 -45.82 -19.13 -7.57
C LEU A 204 -47.32 -18.96 -7.35
N LYS A 205 -47.99 -18.29 -8.25
CA LYS A 205 -49.35 -18.58 -8.70
C LYS A 205 -49.34 -18.68 -10.20
#